data_a5baede0e9f94ac8f87c9b62487d33dd
#
_entry.id   a5baede0e9f94ac8f87c9b62487d33dd
#
_cell.length_a   1.000
_cell.length_b   1.000
_cell.length_c   1.000
_cell.angle_alpha   90.00
_cell.angle_beta   90.00
_cell.angle_gamma   90.00
#
_symmetry.space_group_name_H-M   'P 1'
#
loop_
_entity.id
_entity.type
_entity.pdbx_description
1 polymer ?
#
loop_
_entity_poly.entity_id
_entity_poly.type
_entity_poly.pdbx_seq_one_letter_code
_entity_poly.pdbx_strand_id
1 'polypeptide(L)'
;MAFPAVFAIIVGLGMIGQWTASYVSKQIPELRSEPIRIGFHLAAEMATAACLIVSGIGLLATQVWSVPLYLVASGMLFYTAIVSPGYFAQRGQWGWLVMFAVIMILDIACISIIL
;
A
#
# COMPACT_ATOMS: atom_id res chain seq x y z
N MET A 1 -0.87 -19.84 -4.50
CA MET A 1 -1.18 -18.39 -4.62
C MET A 1 -1.80 -17.78 -3.37
N ALA A 2 -1.98 -18.58 -2.33
CA ALA A 2 -2.61 -18.08 -1.10
C ALA A 2 -1.77 -16.99 -0.40
N PHE A 3 -0.46 -17.16 -0.31
CA PHE A 3 0.40 -16.19 0.38
C PHE A 3 0.37 -14.81 -0.29
N PRO A 4 0.57 -14.67 -1.62
CA PRO A 4 0.44 -13.36 -2.26
C PRO A 4 -0.94 -12.73 -2.10
N ALA A 5 -2.00 -13.54 -2.18
CA ALA A 5 -3.37 -13.05 -2.04
C ALA A 5 -3.62 -12.50 -0.64
N VAL A 6 -3.25 -13.24 0.38
CA VAL A 6 -3.43 -12.82 1.79
C VAL A 6 -2.57 -11.60 2.08
N PHE A 7 -1.33 -11.56 1.61
CA PHE A 7 -0.44 -10.42 1.76
C PHE A 7 -1.08 -9.15 1.17
N ALA A 8 -1.60 -9.23 -0.06
CA ALA A 8 -2.21 -8.09 -0.74
C ALA A 8 -3.43 -7.57 0.03
N ILE A 9 -4.28 -8.46 0.50
CA ILE A 9 -5.49 -8.06 1.25
C ILE A 9 -5.11 -7.41 2.57
N ILE A 10 -4.18 -7.99 3.32
CA ILE A 10 -3.75 -7.45 4.61
C ILE A 10 -3.10 -6.08 4.43
N VAL A 11 -2.21 -5.92 3.46
CA VAL A 11 -1.54 -4.64 3.21
C VAL A 11 -2.54 -3.59 2.77
N GLY A 12 -3.47 -3.95 1.87
CA GLY A 12 -4.50 -3.02 1.42
C GLY A 12 -5.39 -2.53 2.56
N LEU A 13 -5.85 -3.44 3.40
CA LEU A 13 -6.65 -3.08 4.57
C LEU A 13 -5.85 -2.24 5.55
N GLY A 14 -4.57 -2.57 5.76
CA GLY A 14 -3.69 -1.82 6.64
C GLY A 14 -3.46 -0.39 6.14
N MET A 15 -3.30 -0.21 4.83
CA MET A 15 -3.15 1.12 4.24
C MET A 15 -4.39 1.97 4.46
N ILE A 16 -5.57 1.43 4.19
CA ILE A 16 -6.82 2.14 4.42
C ILE A 16 -6.98 2.50 5.90
N GLY A 17 -6.71 1.54 6.78
CA GLY A 17 -6.81 1.75 8.23
C GLY A 17 -5.85 2.80 8.73
N GLN A 18 -4.60 2.76 8.27
CA GLN A 18 -3.58 3.71 8.68
C GLN A 18 -3.93 5.14 8.26
N TRP A 19 -4.32 5.35 7.01
CA TRP A 19 -4.65 6.69 6.54
C TRP A 19 -5.95 7.20 7.14
N THR A 20 -6.93 6.32 7.35
CA THR A 20 -8.17 6.69 8.03
C THR A 20 -7.89 7.12 9.47
N ALA A 21 -7.06 6.36 10.20
CA ALA A 21 -6.68 6.70 11.57
C ALA A 21 -5.92 8.04 11.61
N SER A 22 -5.02 8.27 10.66
CA SER A 22 -4.27 9.53 10.58
C SER A 22 -5.19 10.71 10.31
N TYR A 23 -6.18 10.54 9.45
CA TYR A 23 -7.16 11.59 9.15
C TYR A 23 -8.01 11.90 10.38
N VAL A 24 -8.57 10.88 11.02
CA VAL A 24 -9.46 11.04 12.19
C VAL A 24 -8.71 11.67 13.36
N SER A 25 -7.45 11.29 13.59
CA SER A 25 -6.63 11.84 14.67
C SER A 25 -5.96 13.16 14.31
N LYS A 26 -6.25 13.72 13.12
CA LYS A 26 -5.73 15.02 12.66
C LYS A 26 -4.20 15.06 12.59
N GLN A 27 -3.59 13.95 12.20
CA GLN A 27 -2.13 13.84 12.07
C GLN A 27 -1.63 14.11 10.67
N ILE A 28 -2.45 14.72 9.82
CA ILE A 28 -2.07 15.09 8.45
C ILE A 28 -2.09 16.62 8.33
N PRO A 29 -1.00 17.31 8.73
CA PRO A 29 -0.95 18.76 8.68
C PRO A 29 -1.01 19.31 7.24
N GLU A 30 -0.61 18.53 6.24
CA GLU A 30 -0.61 18.90 4.83
C GLU A 30 -2.03 19.14 4.30
N LEU A 31 -3.06 18.64 4.96
CA LEU A 31 -4.45 18.95 4.60
C LEU A 31 -4.73 20.46 4.66
N ARG A 32 -3.98 21.20 5.49
CA ARG A 32 -4.10 22.65 5.61
C ARG A 32 -3.08 23.39 4.76
N SER A 33 -1.82 22.92 4.73
CA SER A 33 -0.72 23.62 4.06
C SER A 33 -0.60 23.26 2.58
N GLU A 34 -0.88 22.02 2.20
CA GLU A 34 -0.73 21.53 0.83
C GLU A 34 -1.89 20.58 0.48
N PRO A 35 -3.16 21.08 0.48
CA PRO A 35 -4.32 20.20 0.34
C PRO A 35 -4.38 19.48 -1.01
N ILE A 36 -3.95 20.11 -2.08
CA ILE A 36 -3.97 19.48 -3.41
C ILE A 36 -2.95 18.36 -3.48
N ARG A 37 -1.74 18.62 -3.03
CA ARG A 37 -0.65 17.64 -3.05
C ARG A 37 -0.98 16.41 -2.22
N ILE A 38 -1.42 16.59 -0.99
CA ILE A 38 -1.76 15.47 -0.12
C ILE A 38 -3.01 14.74 -0.61
N GLY A 39 -3.94 15.46 -1.24
CA GLY A 39 -5.13 14.85 -1.83
C GLY A 39 -4.77 13.86 -2.94
N PHE A 40 -3.86 14.21 -3.83
CA PHE A 40 -3.38 13.29 -4.86
C PHE A 40 -2.61 12.12 -4.24
N HIS A 41 -1.80 12.38 -3.22
CA HIS A 41 -1.07 11.32 -2.53
C HIS A 41 -2.04 10.31 -1.88
N LEU A 42 -3.05 10.80 -1.17
CA LEU A 42 -4.06 9.94 -0.53
C LEU A 42 -4.87 9.18 -1.58
N ALA A 43 -5.20 9.81 -2.70
CA ALA A 43 -5.92 9.15 -3.78
C ALA A 43 -5.09 8.00 -4.35
N ALA A 44 -3.79 8.21 -4.56
CA ALA A 44 -2.88 7.16 -5.04
C ALA A 44 -2.77 6.02 -4.04
N GLU A 45 -2.68 6.33 -2.74
CA GLU A 45 -2.64 5.32 -1.68
C GLU A 45 -3.93 4.50 -1.63
N MET A 46 -5.08 5.14 -1.74
CA MET A 46 -6.37 4.45 -1.72
C MET A 46 -6.56 3.61 -2.98
N ALA A 47 -6.14 4.10 -4.14
CA ALA A 47 -6.17 3.33 -5.38
C ALA A 47 -5.28 2.08 -5.28
N THR A 48 -4.08 2.23 -4.73
CA THR A 48 -3.17 1.10 -4.48
C THR A 48 -3.82 0.07 -3.56
N ALA A 49 -4.39 0.53 -2.45
CA ALA A 49 -5.06 -0.35 -1.49
C ALA A 49 -6.23 -1.10 -2.14
N ALA A 50 -7.06 -0.40 -2.91
CA ALA A 50 -8.19 -1.01 -3.61
C ALA A 50 -7.71 -2.07 -4.62
N CYS A 51 -6.69 -1.77 -5.40
CA CYS A 51 -6.13 -2.72 -6.37
C CYS A 51 -5.54 -3.94 -5.68
N LEU A 52 -4.87 -3.76 -4.55
CA LEU A 52 -4.32 -4.87 -3.76
C LEU A 52 -5.43 -5.78 -3.25
N ILE A 53 -6.48 -5.21 -2.68
CA ILE A 53 -7.59 -5.98 -2.12
C ILE A 53 -8.32 -6.74 -3.23
N VAL A 54 -8.67 -6.05 -4.32
CA VAL A 54 -9.40 -6.67 -5.44
C VAL A 54 -8.58 -7.78 -6.08
N SER A 55 -7.29 -7.52 -6.34
CA SER A 55 -6.42 -8.55 -6.94
C SER A 55 -6.20 -9.73 -5.99
N GLY A 56 -6.07 -9.47 -4.69
CA GLY A 56 -5.95 -10.53 -3.69
C GLY A 56 -7.17 -11.42 -3.66
N ILE A 57 -8.37 -10.83 -3.65
CA ILE A 57 -9.62 -11.59 -3.71
C ILE A 57 -9.69 -12.38 -5.03
N GLY A 58 -9.31 -11.76 -6.15
CA GLY A 58 -9.27 -12.42 -7.44
C GLY A 58 -8.34 -13.63 -7.48
N LEU A 59 -7.17 -13.53 -6.84
CA LEU A 59 -6.24 -14.66 -6.73
C LEU A 59 -6.84 -15.82 -5.93
N LEU A 60 -7.51 -15.52 -4.82
CA LEU A 60 -8.20 -16.54 -4.03
C LEU A 60 -9.33 -17.19 -4.81
N ALA A 61 -10.01 -16.44 -5.66
CA ALA A 61 -11.10 -16.93 -6.52
C ALA A 61 -10.61 -17.51 -7.85
N THR A 62 -9.29 -17.56 -8.06
CA THR A 62 -8.64 -18.09 -9.28
C THR A 62 -9.13 -17.42 -10.57
N GLN A 63 -9.32 -16.10 -10.54
CA GLN A 63 -9.76 -15.36 -11.72
C GLN A 63 -8.60 -15.05 -12.66
N VAL A 64 -8.85 -15.07 -13.96
CA VAL A 64 -7.82 -14.87 -15.00
C VAL A 64 -7.21 -13.46 -14.93
N TRP A 65 -8.05 -12.45 -14.64
CA TRP A 65 -7.61 -11.05 -14.57
C TRP A 65 -6.80 -10.72 -13.32
N SER A 66 -6.75 -11.60 -12.33
CA SER A 66 -6.17 -11.30 -11.02
C SER A 66 -4.64 -11.17 -11.07
N VAL A 67 -3.95 -11.99 -11.85
CA VAL A 67 -2.48 -11.95 -11.93
C VAL A 67 -2.00 -10.62 -12.56
N PRO A 68 -2.49 -10.19 -13.74
CA PRO A 68 -2.09 -8.89 -14.27
C PRO A 68 -2.42 -7.74 -13.31
N LEU A 69 -3.59 -7.75 -12.70
CA LEU A 69 -3.97 -6.71 -11.76
C LEU A 69 -3.08 -6.72 -10.52
N TYR A 70 -2.74 -7.91 -10.02
CA TYR A 70 -1.84 -8.05 -8.88
C TYR A 70 -0.46 -7.47 -9.20
N LEU A 71 0.08 -7.72 -10.39
CA LEU A 71 1.39 -7.19 -10.78
C LEU A 71 1.36 -5.66 -10.86
N VAL A 72 0.28 -5.08 -11.37
CA VAL A 72 0.10 -3.62 -11.39
C VAL A 72 0.03 -3.08 -9.96
N ALA A 73 -0.78 -3.70 -9.11
CA ALA A 73 -0.93 -3.29 -7.72
C ALA A 73 0.39 -3.41 -6.95
N SER A 74 1.16 -4.46 -7.20
CA SER A 74 2.48 -4.65 -6.59
C SER A 74 3.47 -3.56 -6.99
N GLY A 75 3.43 -3.13 -8.25
CA GLY A 75 4.24 -2.00 -8.71
C GLY A 75 3.85 -0.69 -8.02
N MET A 76 2.55 -0.45 -7.88
CA MET A 76 2.04 0.71 -7.15
C MET A 76 2.47 0.67 -5.68
N LEU A 77 2.38 -0.50 -5.05
CA LEU A 77 2.81 -0.69 -3.67
C LEU A 77 4.32 -0.46 -3.52
N PHE A 78 5.10 -0.94 -4.47
CA PHE A 78 6.55 -0.76 -4.48
C PHE A 78 6.91 0.72 -4.51
N TYR A 79 6.25 1.50 -5.36
CA TYR A 79 6.44 2.95 -5.42
C TYR A 79 6.08 3.59 -4.08
N THR A 80 4.94 3.25 -3.53
CA THR A 80 4.46 3.76 -2.24
C THR A 80 5.42 3.40 -1.11
N ALA A 81 5.95 2.17 -1.09
CA ALA A 81 6.87 1.72 -0.06
C ALA A 81 8.23 2.43 -0.12
N ILE A 82 8.58 3.00 -1.26
CA ILE A 82 9.80 3.82 -1.40
C ILE A 82 9.52 5.27 -0.99
N VAL A 83 8.39 5.83 -1.40
CA VAL A 83 8.08 7.25 -1.21
C VAL A 83 7.55 7.55 0.19
N SER A 84 6.65 6.72 0.70
CA SER A 84 6.00 6.96 2.00
C SER A 84 6.96 6.99 3.19
N PRO A 85 8.03 6.17 3.26
CA PRO A 85 8.98 6.28 4.37
C PRO A 85 9.59 7.66 4.52
N GLY A 86 9.79 8.40 3.42
CA GLY A 86 10.33 9.76 3.48
C GLY A 86 9.45 10.70 4.30
N TYR A 87 8.13 10.57 4.18
CA TYR A 87 7.18 11.34 4.96
C TYR A 87 7.37 11.10 6.46
N PHE A 88 7.48 9.84 6.85
CA PHE A 88 7.63 9.49 8.27
C PHE A 88 9.04 9.74 8.78
N ALA A 89 10.06 9.56 7.94
CA ALA A 89 11.45 9.83 8.31
C ALA A 89 11.67 11.31 8.66
N GLN A 90 11.08 12.20 7.87
CA GLN A 90 11.18 13.64 8.11
C GLN A 90 10.57 14.04 9.45
N ARG A 91 9.60 13.27 9.92
CA ARG A 91 8.93 13.49 11.21
C ARG A 91 9.57 12.71 12.36
N GLY A 92 10.67 12.02 12.12
CA GLY A 92 11.37 11.23 13.13
C GLY A 92 10.68 9.92 13.52
N GLN A 93 9.74 9.45 12.71
CA GLN A 93 8.95 8.25 12.99
C GLN A 93 9.59 7.01 12.33
N TRP A 94 10.75 6.61 12.84
CA TRP A 94 11.59 5.57 12.22
C TRP A 94 10.96 4.17 12.21
N GLY A 95 10.03 3.89 13.14
CA GLY A 95 9.32 2.61 13.15
C GLY A 95 8.56 2.33 11.86
N TRP A 96 8.02 3.37 11.23
CA TRP A 96 7.31 3.23 9.96
C TRP A 96 8.25 2.82 8.81
N LEU A 97 9.52 3.26 8.86
CA LEU A 97 10.52 2.89 7.86
C LEU A 97 10.80 1.40 7.90
N VAL A 98 10.91 0.82 9.10
CA VAL A 98 11.12 -0.63 9.26
C VAL A 98 9.92 -1.38 8.69
N MET A 99 8.70 -0.94 8.98
CA MET A 99 7.49 -1.55 8.46
C MET A 99 7.47 -1.54 6.92
N PHE A 100 7.76 -0.38 6.31
CA PHE A 100 7.78 -0.27 4.85
C PHE A 100 8.87 -1.12 4.21
N ALA A 101 10.04 -1.23 4.85
CA ALA A 101 11.11 -2.10 4.37
C ALA A 101 10.68 -3.57 4.37
N VAL A 102 10.00 -4.03 5.42
CA VAL A 102 9.47 -5.39 5.50
C VAL A 102 8.42 -5.62 4.42
N ILE A 103 7.51 -4.66 4.22
CA ILE A 103 6.49 -4.75 3.18
C ILE A 103 7.15 -4.87 1.80
N MET A 104 8.19 -4.09 1.53
CA MET A 104 8.89 -4.13 0.25
C MET A 104 9.54 -5.49 -0.01
N ILE A 105 10.19 -6.05 1.01
CA ILE A 105 10.81 -7.38 0.91
C ILE A 105 9.74 -8.44 0.63
N LEU A 106 8.63 -8.39 1.34
CA LEU A 106 7.53 -9.33 1.15
C LEU A 106 6.88 -9.16 -0.22
N ASP A 107 6.76 -7.94 -0.71
CA ASP A 107 6.22 -7.65 -2.04
C ASP A 107 7.08 -8.30 -3.13
N ILE A 108 8.41 -8.15 -3.03
CA ILE A 108 9.33 -8.78 -3.97
C ILE A 108 9.19 -10.31 -3.91
N ALA A 109 9.09 -10.87 -2.71
CA ALA A 109 8.90 -12.31 -2.54
C ALA A 109 7.59 -12.77 -3.19
N CYS A 110 6.51 -12.03 -3.02
CA CYS A 110 5.22 -12.35 -3.63
C CYS A 110 5.27 -12.29 -5.15
N ILE A 111 5.93 -11.28 -5.72
CA ILE A 111 6.13 -11.19 -7.17
C ILE A 111 6.89 -12.40 -7.68
N SER A 112 7.93 -12.81 -6.97
CA SER A 112 8.72 -13.99 -7.33
C SER A 112 7.90 -15.27 -7.31
N ILE A 113 6.98 -15.41 -6.38
CA ILE A 113 6.09 -16.58 -6.31
C ILE A 113 5.13 -16.58 -7.49
N ILE A 114 4.60 -15.42 -7.88
CA ILE A 114 3.62 -15.31 -8.97
C ILE A 114 4.28 -15.53 -10.33
N LEU A 115 5.49 -15.04 -10.52
CA LEU A 115 6.24 -15.24 -11.76
C LEU A 115 6.98 -16.56 -11.74
#